data_3ff34fb9434d35402472007e9f10f974
#
_entry.id   3ff34fb9434d35402472007e9f10f974
#
_cell.length_a   1.000
_cell.length_b   1.000
_cell.length_c   1.000
_cell.angle_alpha   90.00
_cell.angle_beta   90.00
_cell.angle_gamma   90.00
#
_symmetry.space_group_name_H-M   'P 1'
#
loop_
_entity.id
_entity.type
_entity.pdbx_description
1 polymer ?
#
loop_
_entity_poly.entity_id
_entity_poly.type
_entity_poly.pdbx_seq_one_letter_code
_entity_poly.pdbx_strand_id
1 'polypeptide(L)'
;MNLFNRPIGALNIALRMNACFVHVVQYRAPHRRELLQDLDQFRQEVRQWLEDNCPDSQRQPITPKEQYWGGRRGSFPSEDARLWYERMRTKGWIAPEWPTEYGGGGLSDQEARVIKQEMKRLGARTPLYGIGLWMLGAALLEYGNEAQKQQHIPGIINGETRWAQGYSEPGAGSDLASLQCKAEDMGDHFLVNGSKIWTTAADKCDWIFCLVRTDPNVKKQEGISFLLIDMDDPGISTTPIGLISGESEFCQTFFDNVKVPKENLVGELNKGWSVAKALLVHERKLMAEIGSDSPRKVVAPTEAAKKYLEFHDGKISDAQLRSELVDYNMQMHAIALTHFRGFEEKSSGVRSAAPLVMKYLGTEAEKTKSELLLAIMGSQGLGWEGDAFTTEELDTLRLWAMSKAMTIAGGSSEVQLNVIAKNVLELPQSGGN
;
A
#
# COMPACT_ATOMS: atom_id res chain seq x y z
N MET A 1 51.42 -32.80 -15.13
CA MET A 1 50.61 -33.82 -14.46
C MET A 1 49.20 -33.25 -14.28
N ASN A 2 48.29 -33.77 -15.10
CA ASN A 2 46.90 -33.28 -15.27
C ASN A 2 46.03 -33.66 -14.07
N LEU A 3 45.39 -32.68 -13.43
CA LEU A 3 44.26 -32.86 -12.53
C LEU A 3 43.35 -31.63 -12.49
N PHE A 4 42.79 -31.25 -13.62
CA PHE A 4 41.61 -30.34 -13.68
C PHE A 4 40.88 -30.59 -15.01
N ASN A 5 40.04 -31.62 -15.06
CA ASN A 5 38.98 -31.75 -16.02
C ASN A 5 37.93 -32.75 -15.51
N ARG A 6 36.93 -32.23 -14.78
CA ARG A 6 35.63 -32.88 -14.64
C ARG A 6 34.55 -31.78 -14.66
N PRO A 7 33.59 -31.84 -15.57
CA PRO A 7 32.44 -30.93 -15.52
C PRO A 7 31.53 -31.35 -14.36
N ILE A 8 31.34 -30.47 -13.39
CA ILE A 8 30.42 -30.64 -12.28
C ILE A 8 29.02 -30.46 -12.84
N GLY A 9 28.23 -31.54 -12.78
CA GLY A 9 26.90 -31.64 -13.32
C GLY A 9 25.87 -30.73 -12.69
N ALA A 10 25.61 -29.62 -13.32
CA ALA A 10 24.45 -28.75 -13.05
C ALA A 10 23.10 -29.42 -13.40
N LEU A 11 23.11 -30.62 -14.02
CA LEU A 11 21.89 -31.29 -14.48
C LEU A 11 21.26 -32.22 -13.43
N ASN A 12 21.98 -32.57 -12.34
CA ASN A 12 21.48 -33.52 -11.34
C ASN A 12 20.78 -32.86 -10.14
N ILE A 13 20.87 -31.55 -9.97
CA ILE A 13 20.18 -30.82 -8.89
C ILE A 13 18.74 -30.53 -9.27
N ALA A 14 18.48 -30.19 -10.52
CA ALA A 14 17.12 -29.93 -11.03
C ALA A 14 16.24 -31.21 -11.04
N LEU A 15 16.81 -32.38 -11.29
CA LEU A 15 16.08 -33.65 -11.32
C LEU A 15 15.79 -34.21 -9.90
N ARG A 16 16.62 -33.89 -8.90
CA ARG A 16 16.35 -34.27 -7.51
C ARG A 16 15.34 -33.37 -6.79
N MET A 17 15.23 -32.09 -7.20
CA MET A 17 14.18 -31.21 -6.68
C MET A 17 12.80 -31.60 -7.22
N ASN A 18 12.68 -32.09 -8.48
CA ASN A 18 11.40 -32.57 -9.01
C ASN A 18 10.94 -33.89 -8.35
N ALA A 19 11.82 -34.75 -7.91
CA ALA A 19 11.45 -36.02 -7.26
C ALA A 19 10.94 -35.84 -5.81
N CYS A 20 11.44 -34.83 -5.07
CA CYS A 20 10.88 -34.49 -3.75
C CYS A 20 9.51 -33.79 -3.87
N PHE A 21 9.25 -33.08 -4.96
CA PHE A 21 7.96 -32.38 -5.18
C PHE A 21 6.81 -33.33 -5.48
N VAL A 22 7.08 -34.49 -6.07
CA VAL A 22 6.02 -35.45 -6.47
C VAL A 22 5.51 -36.28 -5.27
N HIS A 23 6.30 -36.47 -4.21
CA HIS A 23 5.89 -37.30 -3.08
C HIS A 23 5.13 -36.56 -1.96
N VAL A 24 5.16 -35.23 -1.91
CA VAL A 24 4.38 -34.42 -0.95
C VAL A 24 2.96 -34.14 -1.42
N VAL A 25 2.64 -34.38 -2.70
CA VAL A 25 1.35 -34.03 -3.33
C VAL A 25 0.28 -35.12 -3.18
N GLN A 26 0.59 -36.33 -2.69
CA GLN A 26 -0.35 -37.47 -2.71
C GLN A 26 -1.26 -37.60 -1.48
N TYR A 27 -1.22 -36.73 -0.49
CA TYR A 27 -2.14 -36.76 0.64
C TYR A 27 -2.91 -35.43 0.75
N ARG A 28 -3.90 -35.20 -0.12
CA ARG A 28 -4.85 -34.08 0.06
C ARG A 28 -6.22 -34.41 -0.56
N ALA A 29 -7.23 -34.29 0.31
CA ALA A 29 -8.64 -34.56 0.23
C ALA A 29 -9.38 -34.18 -1.09
N PRO A 30 -10.47 -34.89 -1.46
CA PRO A 30 -11.32 -34.60 -2.63
C PRO A 30 -11.82 -33.16 -2.68
N HIS A 31 -12.11 -32.55 -1.56
CA HIS A 31 -12.55 -31.15 -1.41
C HIS A 31 -11.58 -30.10 -2.01
N ARG A 32 -10.30 -30.38 -2.09
CA ARG A 32 -9.32 -29.43 -2.67
C ARG A 32 -9.31 -29.44 -4.20
N ARG A 33 -9.67 -30.54 -4.82
CA ARG A 33 -9.78 -30.65 -6.28
C ARG A 33 -10.99 -29.88 -6.79
N GLU A 34 -12.11 -29.97 -6.11
CA GLU A 34 -13.33 -29.21 -6.41
C GLU A 34 -13.08 -27.70 -6.25
N LEU A 35 -12.52 -27.27 -5.12
CA LEU A 35 -12.17 -25.86 -4.87
C LEU A 35 -11.20 -25.27 -5.92
N LEU A 36 -10.25 -26.05 -6.41
CA LEU A 36 -9.33 -25.60 -7.45
C LEU A 36 -10.03 -25.54 -8.82
N GLN A 37 -10.92 -26.46 -9.12
CA GLN A 37 -11.74 -26.45 -10.34
C GLN A 37 -12.69 -25.25 -10.35
N ASP A 38 -13.32 -24.94 -9.22
CA ASP A 38 -14.21 -23.78 -9.06
C ASP A 38 -13.45 -22.46 -9.26
N LEU A 39 -12.23 -22.34 -8.71
CA LEU A 39 -11.39 -21.16 -8.90
C LEU A 39 -10.86 -21.00 -10.33
N ASP A 40 -10.57 -22.12 -11.02
CA ASP A 40 -10.14 -22.08 -12.41
C ASP A 40 -11.30 -21.67 -13.33
N GLN A 41 -12.49 -22.16 -13.08
CA GLN A 41 -13.70 -21.73 -13.78
C GLN A 41 -13.97 -20.24 -13.51
N PHE A 42 -13.97 -19.82 -12.25
CA PHE A 42 -14.15 -18.41 -11.88
C PHE A 42 -13.10 -17.51 -12.56
N ARG A 43 -11.85 -17.96 -12.64
CA ARG A 43 -10.79 -17.24 -13.35
C ARG A 43 -11.12 -17.04 -14.83
N GLN A 44 -11.65 -18.06 -15.50
CA GLN A 44 -12.05 -17.96 -16.92
C GLN A 44 -13.20 -16.97 -17.09
N GLU A 45 -14.20 -17.02 -16.22
CA GLU A 45 -15.34 -16.12 -16.20
C GLU A 45 -14.90 -14.66 -15.98
N VAL A 46 -14.03 -14.41 -15.00
CA VAL A 46 -13.45 -13.10 -14.72
C VAL A 46 -12.67 -12.59 -15.92
N ARG A 47 -11.80 -13.43 -16.51
CA ARG A 47 -11.01 -13.10 -17.69
C ARG A 47 -11.88 -12.66 -18.86
N GLN A 48 -12.85 -13.46 -19.21
CA GLN A 48 -13.76 -13.15 -20.33
C GLN A 48 -14.53 -11.86 -20.05
N TRP A 49 -15.06 -11.71 -18.84
CA TRP A 49 -15.80 -10.51 -18.48
C TRP A 49 -14.92 -9.24 -18.55
N LEU A 50 -13.68 -9.29 -18.07
CA LEU A 50 -12.75 -8.16 -18.13
C LEU A 50 -12.40 -7.81 -19.59
N GLU A 51 -12.16 -8.82 -20.44
CA GLU A 51 -11.87 -8.62 -21.88
C GLU A 51 -13.03 -7.97 -22.61
N ASP A 52 -14.27 -8.36 -22.30
CA ASP A 52 -15.50 -7.85 -22.93
C ASP A 52 -15.90 -6.45 -22.38
N ASN A 53 -15.55 -6.11 -21.16
CA ASN A 53 -16.10 -4.94 -20.47
C ASN A 53 -15.10 -3.82 -20.16
N CYS A 54 -13.78 -4.11 -20.12
CA CYS A 54 -12.78 -3.07 -19.88
C CYS A 54 -12.53 -2.27 -21.17
N PRO A 55 -12.77 -0.95 -21.22
CA PRO A 55 -12.45 -0.12 -22.38
C PRO A 55 -10.95 -0.16 -22.70
N ASP A 56 -10.58 -0.04 -23.98
CA ASP A 56 -9.19 -0.11 -24.42
C ASP A 56 -8.32 1.00 -23.78
N SER A 57 -8.86 2.19 -23.59
CA SER A 57 -8.18 3.29 -22.91
C SER A 57 -7.89 2.97 -21.44
N GLN A 58 -8.66 2.08 -20.81
CA GLN A 58 -8.49 1.64 -19.43
C GLN A 58 -7.55 0.44 -19.30
N ARG A 59 -6.96 -0.03 -20.40
CA ARG A 59 -5.91 -1.08 -20.45
C ARG A 59 -4.51 -0.48 -20.67
N GLN A 60 -4.39 0.82 -20.58
CA GLN A 60 -3.15 1.57 -20.76
C GLN A 60 -2.57 2.02 -19.42
N PRO A 61 -1.26 2.27 -19.33
CA PRO A 61 -0.68 2.89 -18.14
C PRO A 61 -1.45 4.16 -17.74
N ILE A 62 -1.54 4.40 -16.45
CA ILE A 62 -2.27 5.56 -15.90
C ILE A 62 -1.28 6.63 -15.44
N THR A 63 -1.63 7.89 -15.61
CA THR A 63 -0.92 9.01 -14.98
C THR A 63 -1.64 9.43 -13.68
N PRO A 64 -0.97 10.12 -12.75
CA PRO A 64 -1.63 10.60 -11.53
C PRO A 64 -2.88 11.45 -11.77
N LYS A 65 -2.90 12.22 -12.86
CA LYS A 65 -4.06 13.07 -13.24
C LYS A 65 -5.26 12.28 -13.75
N GLU A 66 -5.04 11.04 -14.20
CA GLU A 66 -6.10 10.17 -14.72
C GLU A 66 -6.67 9.25 -13.64
N GLN A 67 -6.13 9.29 -12.41
CA GLN A 67 -6.66 8.52 -11.28
C GLN A 67 -7.97 9.12 -10.78
N TYR A 68 -9.01 8.29 -10.67
CA TYR A 68 -10.28 8.69 -10.06
C TYR A 68 -10.27 8.39 -8.56
N TRP A 69 -10.43 9.42 -7.74
CA TRP A 69 -10.39 9.34 -6.28
C TRP A 69 -11.74 9.50 -5.60
N GLY A 70 -12.80 9.74 -6.38
CA GLY A 70 -14.12 10.01 -5.84
C GLY A 70 -14.22 11.30 -5.03
N GLY A 71 -15.25 11.37 -4.19
CA GLY A 71 -15.54 12.49 -3.30
C GLY A 71 -16.60 13.44 -3.85
N ARG A 72 -17.17 14.28 -2.97
CA ARG A 72 -18.21 15.28 -3.28
C ARG A 72 -17.81 16.22 -4.42
N ARG A 73 -16.52 16.46 -4.59
CA ARG A 73 -15.92 17.34 -5.63
C ARG A 73 -15.20 16.54 -6.71
N GLY A 74 -15.30 15.20 -6.68
CA GLY A 74 -14.64 14.31 -7.62
C GLY A 74 -15.27 14.36 -9.00
N SER A 75 -14.44 14.28 -10.04
CA SER A 75 -14.89 14.13 -11.42
C SER A 75 -14.13 13.01 -12.12
N PHE A 76 -14.79 12.29 -12.99
CA PHE A 76 -14.12 11.27 -13.79
C PHE A 76 -13.16 11.91 -14.79
N PRO A 77 -11.96 11.36 -14.97
CA PRO A 77 -11.00 11.89 -15.93
C PRO A 77 -11.43 11.68 -17.39
N SER A 78 -12.30 10.72 -17.65
CA SER A 78 -12.87 10.43 -18.97
C SER A 78 -14.18 9.65 -18.85
N GLU A 79 -14.94 9.60 -19.94
CA GLU A 79 -16.16 8.80 -20.04
C GLU A 79 -15.85 7.29 -19.93
N ASP A 80 -14.76 6.82 -20.51
CA ASP A 80 -14.31 5.44 -20.39
C ASP A 80 -13.95 5.08 -18.95
N ALA A 81 -13.35 6.02 -18.19
CA ALA A 81 -13.05 5.80 -16.78
C ALA A 81 -14.35 5.68 -15.95
N ARG A 82 -15.36 6.51 -16.26
CA ARG A 82 -16.70 6.44 -15.65
C ARG A 82 -17.37 5.11 -15.97
N LEU A 83 -17.40 4.72 -17.23
CA LEU A 83 -17.99 3.45 -17.68
C LEU A 83 -17.31 2.24 -17.03
N TRP A 84 -15.98 2.26 -16.98
CA TRP A 84 -15.20 1.20 -16.34
C TRP A 84 -15.53 1.08 -14.85
N TYR A 85 -15.53 2.20 -14.13
CA TYR A 85 -15.93 2.26 -12.74
C TYR A 85 -17.34 1.72 -12.50
N GLU A 86 -18.33 2.14 -13.28
CA GLU A 86 -19.72 1.70 -13.13
C GLU A 86 -19.88 0.20 -13.36
N ARG A 87 -19.19 -0.36 -14.37
CA ARG A 87 -19.19 -1.79 -14.64
C ARG A 87 -18.60 -2.59 -13.47
N MET A 88 -17.45 -2.17 -12.96
CA MET A 88 -16.80 -2.79 -11.80
C MET A 88 -17.66 -2.68 -10.54
N ARG A 89 -18.28 -1.52 -10.31
CA ARG A 89 -19.18 -1.28 -9.19
C ARG A 89 -20.41 -2.20 -9.26
N THR A 90 -21.04 -2.33 -10.43
CA THR A 90 -22.21 -3.22 -10.62
C THR A 90 -21.89 -4.68 -10.31
N LYS A 91 -20.65 -5.11 -10.51
CA LYS A 91 -20.18 -6.45 -10.14
C LYS A 91 -19.81 -6.57 -8.65
N GLY A 92 -19.82 -5.49 -7.88
CA GLY A 92 -19.28 -5.45 -6.51
C GLY A 92 -17.75 -5.52 -6.45
N TRP A 93 -17.07 -5.37 -7.58
CA TRP A 93 -15.61 -5.57 -7.69
C TRP A 93 -14.79 -4.32 -7.36
N ILE A 94 -15.42 -3.23 -6.93
CA ILE A 94 -14.72 -2.10 -6.27
C ILE A 94 -14.18 -2.55 -4.90
N ALA A 95 -14.96 -3.34 -4.17
CA ALA A 95 -14.60 -3.94 -2.88
C ALA A 95 -15.03 -5.41 -2.86
N PRO A 96 -14.32 -6.30 -3.59
CA PRO A 96 -14.80 -7.66 -3.86
C PRO A 96 -14.98 -8.51 -2.60
N GLU A 97 -14.18 -8.30 -1.56
CA GLU A 97 -14.23 -9.05 -0.30
C GLU A 97 -15.27 -8.50 0.71
N TRP A 98 -15.80 -7.29 0.48
CA TRP A 98 -16.71 -6.66 1.45
C TRP A 98 -18.14 -7.22 1.32
N PRO A 99 -18.94 -7.14 2.42
CA PRO A 99 -20.30 -7.65 2.41
C PRO A 99 -21.19 -7.01 1.34
N THR A 100 -22.04 -7.81 0.72
CA THR A 100 -22.97 -7.36 -0.33
C THR A 100 -24.01 -6.37 0.16
N GLU A 101 -24.38 -6.44 1.42
CA GLU A 101 -25.33 -5.52 2.08
C GLU A 101 -24.86 -4.06 2.10
N TYR A 102 -23.55 -3.82 1.98
CA TYR A 102 -22.96 -2.48 1.85
C TYR A 102 -22.51 -2.16 0.41
N GLY A 103 -22.76 -3.06 -0.55
CA GLY A 103 -22.39 -2.87 -1.96
C GLY A 103 -21.07 -3.53 -2.38
N GLY A 104 -20.48 -4.35 -1.52
CA GLY A 104 -19.31 -5.18 -1.85
C GLY A 104 -19.66 -6.42 -2.67
N GLY A 105 -18.67 -7.19 -3.06
CA GLY A 105 -18.82 -8.40 -3.86
C GLY A 105 -19.19 -9.64 -3.06
N GLY A 106 -18.95 -9.67 -1.75
CA GLY A 106 -19.15 -10.84 -0.89
C GLY A 106 -18.25 -12.03 -1.23
N LEU A 107 -17.16 -11.80 -1.95
CA LEU A 107 -16.27 -12.83 -2.47
C LEU A 107 -15.23 -13.25 -1.41
N SER A 108 -14.71 -14.45 -1.56
CA SER A 108 -13.59 -14.94 -0.75
C SER A 108 -12.28 -14.23 -1.11
N ASP A 109 -11.31 -14.26 -0.19
CA ASP A 109 -9.93 -13.78 -0.44
C ASP A 109 -9.30 -14.38 -1.71
N GLN A 110 -9.66 -15.63 -2.06
CA GLN A 110 -9.11 -16.32 -3.22
C GLN A 110 -9.72 -15.80 -4.52
N GLU A 111 -11.02 -15.58 -4.56
CA GLU A 111 -11.73 -15.00 -5.70
C GLU A 111 -11.33 -13.56 -5.94
N ALA A 112 -11.21 -12.74 -4.88
CA ALA A 112 -10.72 -11.37 -4.99
C ALA A 112 -9.29 -11.30 -5.56
N ARG A 113 -8.42 -12.24 -5.19
CA ARG A 113 -7.09 -12.36 -5.79
C ARG A 113 -7.14 -12.73 -7.27
N VAL A 114 -8.06 -13.61 -7.67
CA VAL A 114 -8.25 -13.96 -9.08
C VAL A 114 -8.60 -12.71 -9.88
N ILE A 115 -9.56 -11.89 -9.41
CA ILE A 115 -9.92 -10.63 -10.08
C ILE A 115 -8.69 -9.74 -10.23
N LYS A 116 -7.93 -9.51 -9.16
CA LYS A 116 -6.73 -8.68 -9.17
C LYS A 116 -5.66 -9.20 -10.14
N GLN A 117 -5.45 -10.52 -10.18
CA GLN A 117 -4.50 -11.16 -11.11
C GLN A 117 -4.92 -10.99 -12.58
N GLU A 118 -6.20 -11.17 -12.89
CA GLU A 118 -6.70 -11.02 -14.26
C GLU A 118 -6.74 -9.55 -14.70
N MET A 119 -7.06 -8.61 -13.80
CA MET A 119 -6.89 -7.18 -14.07
C MET A 119 -5.43 -6.84 -14.42
N LYS A 120 -4.48 -7.34 -13.63
CA LYS A 120 -3.04 -7.13 -13.90
C LYS A 120 -2.61 -7.76 -15.23
N ARG A 121 -3.08 -8.97 -15.55
CA ARG A 121 -2.82 -9.65 -16.83
C ARG A 121 -3.30 -8.81 -18.02
N LEU A 122 -4.50 -8.24 -17.91
CA LEU A 122 -5.10 -7.41 -18.96
C LEU A 122 -4.47 -6.00 -19.03
N GLY A 123 -3.78 -5.57 -17.98
CA GLY A 123 -3.34 -4.18 -17.81
C GLY A 123 -4.48 -3.23 -17.45
N ALA A 124 -5.58 -3.76 -16.90
CA ALA A 124 -6.74 -2.97 -16.52
C ALA A 124 -6.41 -2.03 -15.35
N ARG A 125 -6.80 -0.76 -15.50
CA ARG A 125 -6.61 0.28 -14.47
C ARG A 125 -7.49 0.02 -13.26
N THR A 126 -6.99 0.38 -12.07
CA THR A 126 -7.82 0.46 -10.85
C THR A 126 -8.95 1.47 -11.06
N PRO A 127 -10.22 1.08 -10.88
CA PRO A 127 -11.37 1.93 -11.23
C PRO A 127 -11.63 3.06 -10.22
N LEU A 128 -11.24 2.88 -8.97
CA LEU A 128 -11.40 3.86 -7.88
C LEU A 128 -10.24 3.76 -6.92
N TYR A 129 -9.62 4.90 -6.61
CA TYR A 129 -8.56 5.05 -5.63
C TYR A 129 -9.12 5.66 -4.35
N GLY A 130 -8.63 5.26 -3.18
CA GLY A 130 -9.05 5.93 -1.96
C GLY A 130 -8.59 5.26 -0.66
N ILE A 131 -8.19 6.10 0.29
CA ILE A 131 -7.84 5.67 1.65
C ILE A 131 -9.05 5.02 2.35
N GLY A 132 -10.26 5.46 1.99
CA GLY A 132 -11.50 4.83 2.44
C GLY A 132 -11.56 3.34 2.09
N LEU A 133 -11.27 2.98 0.83
CA LEU A 133 -11.25 1.59 0.36
C LEU A 133 -10.08 0.80 0.95
N TRP A 134 -8.90 1.40 0.99
CA TRP A 134 -7.69 0.66 1.34
C TRP A 134 -7.51 0.43 2.84
N MET A 135 -8.10 1.30 3.65
CA MET A 135 -7.82 1.35 5.09
C MET A 135 -9.06 1.46 5.95
N LEU A 136 -9.83 2.55 5.82
CA LEU A 136 -10.93 2.87 6.73
C LEU A 136 -12.06 1.84 6.67
N GLY A 137 -12.47 1.42 5.48
CA GLY A 137 -13.63 0.54 5.33
C GLY A 137 -13.43 -0.80 6.04
N ALA A 138 -12.23 -1.40 5.95
CA ALA A 138 -11.91 -2.61 6.70
C ALA A 138 -11.98 -2.38 8.23
N ALA A 139 -11.50 -1.22 8.71
CA ALA A 139 -11.61 -0.86 10.13
C ALA A 139 -13.06 -0.61 10.56
N LEU A 140 -13.90 -0.01 9.70
CA LEU A 140 -15.33 0.16 9.97
C LEU A 140 -16.08 -1.17 10.00
N LEU A 141 -15.75 -2.10 9.09
CA LEU A 141 -16.34 -3.44 9.09
C LEU A 141 -16.05 -4.20 10.38
N GLU A 142 -14.88 -4.00 10.99
CA GLU A 142 -14.46 -4.67 12.22
C GLU A 142 -14.93 -3.94 13.50
N TYR A 143 -14.81 -2.61 13.55
CA TYR A 143 -15.02 -1.81 14.78
C TYR A 143 -16.21 -0.84 14.72
N GLY A 144 -16.73 -0.54 13.54
CA GLY A 144 -17.88 0.35 13.38
C GLY A 144 -19.17 -0.32 13.87
N ASN A 145 -20.08 0.48 14.42
CA ASN A 145 -21.44 0.04 14.66
C ASN A 145 -22.25 -0.02 13.35
N GLU A 146 -23.43 -0.62 13.38
CA GLU A 146 -24.22 -0.81 12.17
C GLU A 146 -24.62 0.50 11.49
N ALA A 147 -24.95 1.55 12.26
CA ALA A 147 -25.28 2.84 11.69
C ALA A 147 -24.09 3.46 10.94
N GLN A 148 -22.88 3.37 11.50
CA GLN A 148 -21.66 3.85 10.86
C GLN A 148 -21.33 3.07 9.58
N LYS A 149 -21.53 1.75 9.57
CA LYS A 149 -21.32 0.91 8.39
C LYS A 149 -22.28 1.31 7.27
N GLN A 150 -23.57 1.41 7.58
CA GLN A 150 -24.61 1.81 6.63
C GLN A 150 -24.42 3.23 6.10
N GLN A 151 -23.91 4.14 6.92
CA GLN A 151 -23.68 5.53 6.54
C GLN A 151 -22.46 5.69 5.63
N HIS A 152 -21.35 5.01 5.94
CA HIS A 152 -20.07 5.35 5.33
C HIS A 152 -19.58 4.34 4.28
N ILE A 153 -19.83 3.02 4.46
CA ILE A 153 -19.27 2.01 3.55
C ILE A 153 -19.83 2.13 2.15
N PRO A 154 -21.15 2.30 1.92
CA PRO A 154 -21.69 2.52 0.58
C PRO A 154 -21.09 3.75 -0.10
N GLY A 155 -20.96 4.87 0.61
CA GLY A 155 -20.36 6.10 0.07
C GLY A 155 -18.89 5.93 -0.33
N ILE A 156 -18.12 5.08 0.38
CA ILE A 156 -16.75 4.73 0.02
C ILE A 156 -16.73 3.90 -1.27
N ILE A 157 -17.55 2.84 -1.37
CA ILE A 157 -17.61 1.96 -2.56
C ILE A 157 -18.12 2.72 -3.78
N ASN A 158 -19.12 3.58 -3.58
CA ASN A 158 -19.71 4.38 -4.63
C ASN A 158 -18.84 5.59 -5.03
N GLY A 159 -17.66 5.77 -4.43
CA GLY A 159 -16.81 6.92 -4.73
C GLY A 159 -17.48 8.28 -4.42
N GLU A 160 -18.50 8.30 -3.57
CA GLU A 160 -19.23 9.51 -3.17
C GLU A 160 -18.51 10.28 -2.09
N THR A 161 -17.66 9.59 -1.30
CA THR A 161 -16.90 10.17 -0.20
C THR A 161 -15.42 9.86 -0.31
N ARG A 162 -14.61 10.91 -0.25
CA ARG A 162 -13.14 10.81 -0.21
C ARG A 162 -12.64 11.05 1.22
N TRP A 163 -11.74 10.18 1.68
CA TRP A 163 -11.28 10.14 3.06
C TRP A 163 -9.80 10.51 3.18
N ALA A 164 -9.46 11.25 4.23
CA ALA A 164 -8.10 11.49 4.69
C ALA A 164 -7.82 10.74 5.99
N GLN A 165 -6.53 10.52 6.29
CA GLN A 165 -6.05 9.94 7.55
C GLN A 165 -5.42 11.03 8.42
N GLY A 166 -5.92 11.20 9.64
CA GLY A 166 -5.44 12.17 10.62
C GLY A 166 -4.76 11.49 11.81
N TYR A 167 -3.54 10.96 11.61
CA TYR A 167 -2.78 10.26 12.65
C TYR A 167 -1.66 11.13 13.21
N SER A 168 -0.62 11.35 12.41
CA SER A 168 0.59 12.05 12.82
C SER A 168 0.35 13.51 13.17
N GLU A 169 1.14 14.02 14.11
CA GLU A 169 1.21 15.43 14.50
C GLU A 169 2.66 15.91 14.36
N PRO A 170 2.94 17.22 14.30
CA PRO A 170 4.31 17.73 14.25
C PRO A 170 5.20 17.19 15.37
N GLY A 171 4.64 16.90 16.56
CA GLY A 171 5.34 16.33 17.72
C GLY A 171 5.11 14.82 17.93
N ALA A 172 4.32 14.14 17.10
CA ALA A 172 3.94 12.74 17.29
C ALA A 172 3.86 11.98 15.96
N GLY A 173 5.00 11.52 15.49
CA GLY A 173 5.14 10.65 14.31
C GLY A 173 5.45 9.22 14.71
N SER A 174 6.73 8.85 14.86
CA SER A 174 7.15 7.51 15.31
C SER A 174 6.61 7.16 16.70
N ASP A 175 6.57 8.11 17.64
CA ASP A 175 5.84 7.99 18.91
C ASP A 175 4.41 8.52 18.75
N LEU A 176 3.63 7.87 17.90
CA LEU A 176 2.27 8.25 17.57
C LEU A 176 1.37 8.32 18.82
N ALA A 177 1.62 7.48 19.82
CA ALA A 177 0.85 7.49 21.06
C ALA A 177 1.00 8.80 21.88
N SER A 178 1.98 9.64 21.56
CA SER A 178 2.19 10.95 22.17
C SER A 178 1.34 12.08 21.55
N LEU A 179 0.40 11.76 20.66
CA LEU A 179 -0.49 12.73 20.02
C LEU A 179 -1.22 13.60 21.05
N GLN A 180 -1.45 14.88 20.68
CA GLN A 180 -2.01 15.91 21.55
C GLN A 180 -3.30 16.53 21.01
N CYS A 181 -3.69 16.28 19.74
CA CYS A 181 -4.95 16.75 19.19
C CYS A 181 -6.10 16.31 20.11
N LYS A 182 -6.69 17.27 20.82
CA LYS A 182 -7.60 17.05 21.93
C LYS A 182 -9.03 16.91 21.44
N ALA A 183 -9.81 16.03 22.08
CA ALA A 183 -11.25 15.95 21.91
C ALA A 183 -11.91 15.97 23.29
N GLU A 184 -12.49 17.10 23.66
CA GLU A 184 -13.22 17.29 24.91
C GLU A 184 -14.64 16.76 24.79
N ASP A 185 -15.07 16.00 25.80
CA ASP A 185 -16.44 15.51 25.90
C ASP A 185 -17.36 16.62 26.39
N MET A 186 -18.23 17.12 25.50
CA MET A 186 -19.20 18.19 25.81
C MET A 186 -20.61 17.63 26.12
N GLY A 187 -20.74 16.30 26.25
CA GLY A 187 -22.01 15.61 26.52
C GLY A 187 -22.65 15.07 25.27
N ASP A 188 -23.12 15.90 24.37
CA ASP A 188 -23.76 15.54 23.09
C ASP A 188 -22.77 15.47 21.92
N HIS A 189 -21.60 16.08 22.01
CA HIS A 189 -20.55 16.05 20.99
C HIS A 189 -19.15 16.06 21.62
N PHE A 190 -18.12 15.85 20.78
CA PHE A 190 -16.73 16.14 21.10
C PHE A 190 -16.33 17.48 20.50
N LEU A 191 -15.60 18.29 21.27
CA LEU A 191 -14.98 19.53 20.79
C LEU A 191 -13.51 19.24 20.47
N VAL A 192 -13.16 19.25 19.18
CA VAL A 192 -11.83 18.87 18.70
C VAL A 192 -10.98 20.11 18.45
N ASN A 193 -9.76 20.11 19.04
CA ASN A 193 -8.77 21.17 18.88
C ASN A 193 -7.37 20.58 18.69
N GLY A 194 -6.60 21.12 17.73
CA GLY A 194 -5.23 20.71 17.47
C GLY A 194 -4.87 20.69 15.99
N SER A 195 -3.88 19.89 15.62
CA SER A 195 -3.50 19.74 14.22
C SER A 195 -2.97 18.35 13.90
N LYS A 196 -3.12 17.96 12.66
CA LYS A 196 -2.52 16.75 12.06
C LYS A 196 -1.60 17.13 10.92
N ILE A 197 -0.57 16.32 10.68
CA ILE A 197 0.39 16.52 9.59
C ILE A 197 0.50 15.26 8.74
N TRP A 198 0.96 15.40 7.52
CA TRP A 198 1.06 14.32 6.52
C TRP A 198 -0.30 13.71 6.17
N THR A 199 -1.35 14.53 6.24
CA THR A 199 -2.71 14.13 5.86
C THR A 199 -2.82 14.13 4.34
N THR A 200 -2.85 12.95 3.74
CA THR A 200 -2.82 12.77 2.28
C THR A 200 -4.02 13.43 1.62
N ALA A 201 -3.76 14.42 0.75
CA ALA A 201 -4.76 15.14 -0.04
C ALA A 201 -5.96 15.66 0.77
N ALA A 202 -5.75 16.04 2.04
CA ALA A 202 -6.83 16.47 2.93
C ALA A 202 -7.60 17.71 2.40
N ASP A 203 -6.94 18.55 1.61
CA ASP A 203 -7.53 19.69 0.90
C ASP A 203 -8.60 19.29 -0.14
N LYS A 204 -8.69 18.00 -0.48
CA LYS A 204 -9.60 17.42 -1.47
C LYS A 204 -10.53 16.36 -0.89
N CYS A 205 -10.42 16.09 0.42
CA CYS A 205 -11.20 15.07 1.10
C CYS A 205 -12.48 15.64 1.70
N ASP A 206 -13.49 14.80 1.79
CA ASP A 206 -14.80 15.13 2.38
C ASP A 206 -14.83 14.77 3.87
N TRP A 207 -14.07 13.75 4.24
CA TRP A 207 -13.99 13.23 5.60
C TRP A 207 -12.56 12.92 6.00
N ILE A 208 -12.29 13.00 7.31
CA ILE A 208 -11.02 12.56 7.89
C ILE A 208 -11.29 11.65 9.10
N PHE A 209 -10.60 10.50 9.15
CA PHE A 209 -10.60 9.70 10.36
C PHE A 209 -9.38 10.04 11.21
N CYS A 210 -9.62 10.39 12.46
CA CYS A 210 -8.61 10.95 13.35
C CYS A 210 -8.40 10.15 14.63
N LEU A 211 -7.13 10.01 15.03
CA LEU A 211 -6.78 9.70 16.40
C LEU A 211 -6.72 10.98 17.21
N VAL A 212 -7.45 11.02 18.32
CA VAL A 212 -7.54 12.19 19.19
C VAL A 212 -7.30 11.80 20.64
N ARG A 213 -6.82 12.77 21.46
CA ARG A 213 -6.63 12.62 22.88
C ARG A 213 -7.93 12.94 23.63
N THR A 214 -8.59 11.91 24.17
CA THR A 214 -9.81 12.04 24.97
C THR A 214 -9.55 11.96 26.47
N ASP A 215 -8.46 11.30 26.90
CA ASP A 215 -8.01 11.30 28.30
C ASP A 215 -6.49 11.50 28.38
N PRO A 216 -6.00 12.65 28.89
CA PRO A 216 -4.58 12.91 29.07
C PRO A 216 -3.97 12.33 30.35
N ASN A 217 -4.79 11.80 31.27
CA ASN A 217 -4.36 11.41 32.62
C ASN A 217 -4.04 9.92 32.77
N VAL A 218 -4.16 9.17 31.71
CA VAL A 218 -3.87 7.73 31.66
C VAL A 218 -2.63 7.44 30.80
N LYS A 219 -2.24 6.16 30.68
CA LYS A 219 -1.16 5.78 29.76
C LYS A 219 -1.48 6.25 28.34
N LYS A 220 -0.44 6.67 27.60
CA LYS A 220 -0.57 7.30 26.27
C LYS A 220 -1.58 6.57 25.35
N GLN A 221 -1.52 5.24 25.30
CA GLN A 221 -2.36 4.42 24.43
C GLN A 221 -3.81 4.28 24.93
N GLU A 222 -4.03 4.46 26.22
CA GLU A 222 -5.33 4.22 26.89
C GLU A 222 -6.25 5.44 26.87
N GLY A 223 -5.75 6.61 26.47
CA GLY A 223 -6.51 7.86 26.40
C GLY A 223 -6.73 8.36 24.96
N ILE A 224 -6.70 7.47 23.98
CA ILE A 224 -6.87 7.79 22.55
C ILE A 224 -8.19 7.23 22.05
N SER A 225 -8.95 8.07 21.35
CA SER A 225 -10.17 7.68 20.63
C SER A 225 -10.03 7.85 19.13
N PHE A 226 -10.91 7.20 18.37
CA PHE A 226 -10.94 7.25 16.92
C PHE A 226 -12.23 7.91 16.46
N LEU A 227 -12.12 9.08 15.81
CA LEU A 227 -13.27 9.89 15.38
C LEU A 227 -13.34 9.99 13.85
N LEU A 228 -14.55 9.99 13.32
CA LEU A 228 -14.87 10.36 11.95
C LEU A 228 -15.30 11.82 11.93
N ILE A 229 -14.60 12.66 11.16
CA ILE A 229 -14.82 14.11 11.15
C ILE A 229 -15.14 14.57 9.73
N ASP A 230 -16.24 15.31 9.55
CA ASP A 230 -16.60 15.93 8.27
C ASP A 230 -15.67 17.13 8.01
N MET A 231 -15.01 17.14 6.85
CA MET A 231 -14.04 18.18 6.48
C MET A 231 -14.70 19.51 6.05
N ASP A 232 -16.02 19.53 5.87
CA ASP A 232 -16.77 20.74 5.58
C ASP A 232 -17.10 21.57 6.86
N ASP A 233 -16.69 21.11 8.05
CA ASP A 233 -16.81 21.91 9.28
C ASP A 233 -15.97 23.20 9.14
N PRO A 234 -16.56 24.40 9.43
CA PRO A 234 -15.86 25.68 9.27
C PRO A 234 -14.63 25.85 10.19
N GLY A 235 -14.51 25.06 11.25
CA GLY A 235 -13.34 25.02 12.15
C GLY A 235 -12.17 24.23 11.57
N ILE A 236 -12.29 23.66 10.36
CA ILE A 236 -11.23 22.89 9.73
C ILE A 236 -10.55 23.71 8.65
N SER A 237 -9.24 23.72 8.65
CA SER A 237 -8.43 24.28 7.56
C SER A 237 -7.27 23.37 7.22
N THR A 238 -6.83 23.42 5.96
CA THR A 238 -5.72 22.62 5.44
C THR A 238 -4.68 23.50 4.77
N THR A 239 -3.41 23.15 4.96
CA THR A 239 -2.29 23.80 4.27
C THR A 239 -1.46 22.74 3.56
N PRO A 240 -1.37 22.77 2.23
CA PRO A 240 -0.54 21.85 1.46
C PRO A 240 0.95 21.98 1.82
N ILE A 241 1.65 20.84 1.84
CA ILE A 241 3.07 20.75 2.15
C ILE A 241 3.84 20.53 0.84
N GLY A 242 4.74 21.47 0.49
CA GLY A 242 5.64 21.28 -0.66
C GLY A 242 6.70 20.24 -0.36
N LEU A 243 6.78 19.20 -1.19
CA LEU A 243 7.75 18.12 -1.07
C LEU A 243 9.00 18.41 -1.91
N ILE A 244 10.12 17.77 -1.58
CA ILE A 244 11.35 17.84 -2.38
C ILE A 244 11.19 17.22 -3.79
N SER A 245 10.15 16.41 -4.00
CA SER A 245 9.76 15.89 -5.34
C SER A 245 9.09 16.94 -6.24
N GLY A 246 8.84 18.15 -5.74
CA GLY A 246 8.11 19.22 -6.44
C GLY A 246 6.59 19.07 -6.36
N GLU A 247 6.09 18.05 -5.69
CA GLU A 247 4.66 17.75 -5.51
C GLU A 247 4.15 18.22 -4.14
N SER A 248 2.85 18.23 -3.95
CA SER A 248 2.18 18.59 -2.70
C SER A 248 1.02 17.64 -2.44
N GLU A 249 1.35 16.39 -2.15
CA GLU A 249 0.37 15.32 -1.92
C GLU A 249 -0.15 15.31 -0.47
N PHE A 250 0.53 15.99 0.44
CA PHE A 250 0.21 15.99 1.86
C PHE A 250 -0.14 17.39 2.35
N CYS A 251 -1.00 17.43 3.37
CA CYS A 251 -1.37 18.66 4.05
C CYS A 251 -1.03 18.59 5.55
N GLN A 252 -0.92 19.75 6.15
CA GLN A 252 -1.20 19.94 7.56
C GLN A 252 -2.67 20.32 7.69
N THR A 253 -3.41 19.67 8.61
CA THR A 253 -4.83 19.89 8.86
C THR A 253 -4.99 20.45 10.28
N PHE A 254 -5.72 21.55 10.42
CA PHE A 254 -5.96 22.23 11.69
C PHE A 254 -7.41 22.09 12.08
N PHE A 255 -7.65 21.94 13.39
CA PHE A 255 -8.96 21.84 14.00
C PHE A 255 -9.06 22.95 15.06
N ASP A 256 -10.01 23.85 14.89
CA ASP A 256 -10.31 24.95 15.80
C ASP A 256 -11.79 24.88 16.21
N ASN A 257 -12.04 24.37 17.43
CA ASN A 257 -13.36 24.19 18.00
C ASN A 257 -14.34 23.38 17.11
N VAL A 258 -13.82 22.34 16.45
CA VAL A 258 -14.62 21.47 15.57
C VAL A 258 -15.55 20.60 16.38
N LYS A 259 -16.85 20.65 16.05
CA LYS A 259 -17.88 19.86 16.74
C LYS A 259 -18.08 18.52 16.05
N VAL A 260 -17.74 17.44 16.75
CA VAL A 260 -17.88 16.07 16.23
C VAL A 260 -18.96 15.34 17.01
N PRO A 261 -20.06 14.90 16.36
CA PRO A 261 -21.14 14.16 17.01
C PRO A 261 -20.65 12.88 17.69
N LYS A 262 -21.30 12.45 18.75
CA LYS A 262 -20.93 11.24 19.50
C LYS A 262 -21.03 9.96 18.67
N GLU A 263 -21.96 9.90 17.75
CA GLU A 263 -22.15 8.80 16.81
C GLU A 263 -20.96 8.59 15.86
N ASN A 264 -20.08 9.58 15.74
CA ASN A 264 -18.86 9.50 14.92
C ASN A 264 -17.65 8.89 15.67
N LEU A 265 -17.84 8.45 16.93
CA LEU A 265 -16.84 7.66 17.65
C LEU A 265 -16.86 6.22 17.16
N VAL A 266 -15.76 5.75 16.59
CA VAL A 266 -15.61 4.36 16.16
C VAL A 266 -15.06 3.51 17.29
N GLY A 267 -15.76 2.42 17.61
CA GLY A 267 -15.45 1.58 18.75
C GLY A 267 -15.82 2.26 20.09
N GLU A 268 -15.06 1.98 21.13
CA GLU A 268 -15.29 2.50 22.47
C GLU A 268 -14.42 3.75 22.75
N LEU A 269 -14.92 4.63 23.62
CA LEU A 269 -14.15 5.78 24.12
C LEU A 269 -12.82 5.31 24.74
N ASN A 270 -11.73 6.00 24.43
CA ASN A 270 -10.37 5.67 24.88
C ASN A 270 -9.80 4.32 24.38
N LYS A 271 -10.46 3.68 23.42
CA LYS A 271 -9.99 2.42 22.76
C LYS A 271 -9.55 2.59 21.31
N GLY A 272 -9.46 3.83 20.82
CA GLY A 272 -9.06 4.14 19.46
C GLY A 272 -7.68 3.60 19.05
N TRP A 273 -6.80 3.35 20.02
CA TRP A 273 -5.50 2.72 19.76
C TRP A 273 -5.63 1.29 19.20
N SER A 274 -6.65 0.54 19.60
CA SER A 274 -6.92 -0.79 19.06
C SER A 274 -7.39 -0.72 17.60
N VAL A 275 -8.28 0.21 17.29
CA VAL A 275 -8.73 0.50 15.91
C VAL A 275 -7.54 0.92 15.05
N ALA A 276 -6.68 1.82 15.56
CA ALA A 276 -5.47 2.25 14.84
C ALA A 276 -4.53 1.08 14.53
N LYS A 277 -4.30 0.17 15.47
CA LYS A 277 -3.44 -1.01 15.24
C LYS A 277 -3.98 -1.92 14.14
N ALA A 278 -5.29 -2.18 14.13
CA ALA A 278 -5.93 -2.96 13.09
C ALA A 278 -5.77 -2.29 11.73
N LEU A 279 -6.07 -0.98 11.63
CA LEU A 279 -5.93 -0.22 10.40
C LEU A 279 -4.48 -0.22 9.87
N LEU A 280 -3.47 -0.09 10.74
CA LEU A 280 -2.06 -0.17 10.36
C LEU A 280 -1.64 -1.56 9.82
N VAL A 281 -2.38 -2.63 10.13
CA VAL A 281 -2.16 -3.94 9.48
C VAL A 281 -2.59 -3.90 8.02
N HIS A 282 -3.73 -3.26 7.73
CA HIS A 282 -4.21 -3.07 6.35
C HIS A 282 -3.28 -2.13 5.56
N GLU A 283 -2.80 -1.05 6.19
CA GLU A 283 -1.81 -0.14 5.60
C GLU A 283 -0.52 -0.87 5.19
N ARG A 284 0.03 -1.71 6.05
CA ARG A 284 1.23 -2.50 5.73
C ARG A 284 1.01 -3.48 4.58
N LYS A 285 -0.18 -4.09 4.50
CA LYS A 285 -0.57 -4.95 3.36
C LYS A 285 -0.59 -4.12 2.07
N LEU A 286 -1.20 -2.95 2.10
CA LEU A 286 -1.23 -2.02 0.98
C LEU A 286 0.18 -1.59 0.55
N MET A 287 1.03 -1.18 1.50
CA MET A 287 2.40 -0.75 1.21
C MET A 287 3.24 -1.85 0.55
N ALA A 288 3.02 -3.12 0.91
CA ALA A 288 3.68 -4.25 0.27
C ALA A 288 3.21 -4.46 -1.19
N GLU A 289 2.01 -4.00 -1.54
CA GLU A 289 1.42 -4.14 -2.86
C GLU A 289 1.68 -2.92 -3.77
N ILE A 290 1.80 -1.71 -3.22
CA ILE A 290 2.01 -0.45 -3.98
C ILE A 290 3.26 -0.49 -4.86
N GLY A 291 4.33 -1.17 -4.45
CA GLY A 291 5.54 -1.31 -5.28
C GLY A 291 5.33 -2.04 -6.60
N SER A 292 4.21 -2.79 -6.77
CA SER A 292 3.89 -3.51 -8.01
C SER A 292 3.01 -2.75 -8.98
N ASP A 293 2.31 -1.70 -8.56
CA ASP A 293 1.26 -1.01 -9.31
C ASP A 293 1.47 0.51 -9.42
N SER A 294 2.73 0.97 -9.37
CA SER A 294 3.04 2.40 -9.54
C SER A 294 2.49 2.90 -10.88
N PRO A 295 1.72 4.00 -10.90
CA PRO A 295 1.22 4.61 -12.14
C PRO A 295 2.34 5.22 -12.99
N ARG A 296 3.54 5.36 -12.43
CA ARG A 296 4.73 5.84 -13.15
C ARG A 296 5.52 4.67 -13.69
N LYS A 297 5.75 4.65 -15.01
CA LYS A 297 6.66 3.69 -15.64
C LYS A 297 8.08 4.02 -15.20
N VAL A 298 8.56 3.34 -14.19
CA VAL A 298 9.98 3.33 -13.85
C VAL A 298 10.62 2.17 -14.59
N VAL A 299 11.62 2.48 -15.37
CA VAL A 299 12.43 1.47 -16.07
C VAL A 299 13.12 0.58 -15.04
N ALA A 300 13.19 -0.72 -15.32
CA ALA A 300 14.01 -1.60 -14.51
C ALA A 300 15.48 -1.19 -14.61
N PRO A 301 16.27 -1.23 -13.52
CA PRO A 301 17.68 -0.84 -13.57
C PRO A 301 18.50 -1.56 -14.63
N THR A 302 18.16 -2.84 -14.93
CA THR A 302 18.78 -3.61 -16.04
C THR A 302 18.48 -3.05 -17.41
N GLU A 303 17.28 -2.52 -17.63
CA GLU A 303 16.93 -1.89 -18.92
C GLU A 303 17.52 -0.48 -19.02
N ALA A 304 17.54 0.27 -17.93
CA ALA A 304 18.22 1.54 -17.87
C ALA A 304 19.73 1.38 -18.17
N ALA A 305 20.36 0.35 -17.61
CA ALA A 305 21.77 0.05 -17.87
C ALA A 305 22.04 -0.18 -19.38
N LYS A 306 21.15 -0.89 -20.07
CA LYS A 306 21.29 -1.09 -21.54
C LYS A 306 21.18 0.21 -22.34
N LYS A 307 20.41 1.18 -21.84
CA LYS A 307 20.17 2.47 -22.50
C LYS A 307 21.25 3.49 -22.25
N TYR A 308 21.82 3.53 -21.04
CA TYR A 308 22.66 4.64 -20.60
C TYR A 308 24.13 4.26 -20.36
N LEU A 309 24.46 2.95 -20.26
CA LEU A 309 25.83 2.53 -19.96
C LEU A 309 26.54 1.93 -21.18
N GLU A 310 27.86 2.06 -21.20
CA GLU A 310 28.72 1.42 -22.18
C GLU A 310 28.93 -0.05 -21.84
N PHE A 311 28.98 -0.88 -22.91
CA PHE A 311 29.26 -2.31 -22.81
C PHE A 311 30.55 -2.64 -23.54
N HIS A 312 31.39 -3.44 -22.89
CA HIS A 312 32.56 -4.06 -23.49
C HIS A 312 32.50 -5.58 -23.31
N ASP A 313 32.66 -6.35 -24.39
CA ASP A 313 32.53 -7.83 -24.38
C ASP A 313 31.23 -8.33 -23.70
N GLY A 314 30.11 -7.66 -23.94
CA GLY A 314 28.81 -8.03 -23.40
C GLY A 314 28.62 -7.73 -21.89
N LYS A 315 29.56 -7.00 -21.28
CA LYS A 315 29.52 -6.61 -19.86
C LYS A 315 29.49 -5.07 -19.75
N ILE A 316 28.78 -4.57 -18.76
CA ILE A 316 28.82 -3.16 -18.38
C ILE A 316 30.28 -2.79 -18.09
N SER A 317 30.79 -1.74 -18.74
CA SER A 317 32.19 -1.31 -18.63
C SER A 317 32.52 -0.83 -17.21
N ASP A 318 31.61 -0.09 -16.58
CA ASP A 318 31.73 0.33 -15.19
C ASP A 318 31.57 -0.88 -14.23
N ALA A 319 32.67 -1.25 -13.59
CA ALA A 319 32.72 -2.42 -12.71
C ALA A 319 31.91 -2.23 -11.42
N GLN A 320 31.84 -0.98 -10.91
CA GLN A 320 31.11 -0.66 -9.70
C GLN A 320 29.60 -0.74 -9.96
N LEU A 321 29.10 -0.03 -10.97
CA LEU A 321 27.68 -0.09 -11.35
C LEU A 321 27.22 -1.50 -11.71
N ARG A 322 28.11 -2.29 -12.35
CA ARG A 322 27.82 -3.70 -12.62
C ARG A 322 27.64 -4.51 -11.34
N SER A 323 28.50 -4.31 -10.34
CA SER A 323 28.38 -4.97 -9.03
C SER A 323 27.11 -4.56 -8.30
N GLU A 324 26.84 -3.27 -8.21
CA GLU A 324 25.64 -2.71 -7.56
C GLU A 324 24.35 -3.23 -8.22
N LEU A 325 24.31 -3.33 -9.55
CA LEU A 325 23.18 -3.91 -10.29
C LEU A 325 22.97 -5.39 -9.98
N VAL A 326 24.05 -6.17 -9.86
CA VAL A 326 23.97 -7.59 -9.45
C VAL A 326 23.46 -7.71 -8.04
N ASP A 327 24.00 -6.93 -7.09
CA ASP A 327 23.59 -6.94 -5.69
C ASP A 327 22.11 -6.56 -5.53
N TYR A 328 21.67 -5.53 -6.26
CA TYR A 328 20.24 -5.16 -6.31
C TYR A 328 19.36 -6.31 -6.82
N ASN A 329 19.75 -6.96 -7.92
CA ASN A 329 18.96 -8.08 -8.47
C ASN A 329 18.93 -9.28 -7.49
N MET A 330 20.03 -9.58 -6.82
CA MET A 330 20.09 -10.61 -5.78
C MET A 330 19.16 -10.27 -4.60
N GLN A 331 19.16 -9.02 -4.15
CA GLN A 331 18.26 -8.54 -3.08
C GLN A 331 16.79 -8.67 -3.50
N MET A 332 16.42 -8.23 -4.70
CA MET A 332 15.06 -8.36 -5.21
C MET A 332 14.61 -9.82 -5.30
N HIS A 333 15.50 -10.72 -5.70
CA HIS A 333 15.19 -12.15 -5.72
C HIS A 333 14.98 -12.71 -4.32
N ALA A 334 15.81 -12.32 -3.35
CA ALA A 334 15.66 -12.72 -1.95
C ALA A 334 14.34 -12.19 -1.33
N ILE A 335 13.94 -10.96 -1.66
CA ILE A 335 12.65 -10.37 -1.25
C ILE A 335 11.49 -11.19 -1.83
N ALA A 336 11.54 -11.54 -3.11
CA ALA A 336 10.51 -12.35 -3.75
C ALA A 336 10.37 -13.74 -3.10
N LEU A 337 11.49 -14.40 -2.80
CA LEU A 337 11.50 -15.69 -2.08
C LEU A 337 10.96 -15.57 -0.66
N THR A 338 11.28 -14.47 0.05
CA THR A 338 10.77 -14.20 1.40
C THR A 338 9.24 -13.99 1.38
N HIS A 339 8.74 -13.28 0.37
CA HIS A 339 7.30 -13.10 0.18
C HIS A 339 6.59 -14.44 -0.09
N PHE A 340 7.16 -15.26 -0.98
CA PHE A 340 6.63 -16.60 -1.28
C PHE A 340 6.64 -17.51 -0.05
N ARG A 341 7.73 -17.52 0.72
CA ARG A 341 7.83 -18.22 2.00
C ARG A 341 6.71 -17.80 2.96
N GLY A 342 6.45 -16.51 3.11
CA GLY A 342 5.37 -16.01 3.97
C GLY A 342 4.00 -16.52 3.57
N PHE A 343 3.76 -16.65 2.26
CA PHE A 343 2.54 -17.24 1.73
C PHE A 343 2.41 -18.74 2.04
N GLU A 344 3.48 -19.52 1.84
CA GLU A 344 3.49 -20.97 2.13
C GLU A 344 3.30 -21.25 3.62
N GLU A 345 4.01 -20.53 4.50
CA GLU A 345 3.89 -20.64 5.95
C GLU A 345 2.45 -20.35 6.41
N LYS A 346 1.85 -19.26 5.93
CA LYS A 346 0.45 -18.91 6.23
C LYS A 346 -0.53 -20.00 5.74
N SER A 347 -0.33 -20.50 4.53
CA SER A 347 -1.18 -21.54 3.93
C SER A 347 -1.08 -22.88 4.67
N SER A 348 0.04 -23.13 5.35
CA SER A 348 0.31 -24.33 6.16
C SER A 348 -0.08 -24.16 7.62
N GLY A 349 -0.69 -23.01 8.01
CA GLY A 349 -1.07 -22.72 9.40
C GLY A 349 0.14 -22.39 10.30
N VAL A 350 1.32 -22.16 9.73
CA VAL A 350 2.53 -21.77 10.48
C VAL A 350 2.57 -20.25 10.63
N ARG A 351 2.92 -19.78 11.83
CA ARG A 351 3.15 -18.35 12.08
C ARG A 351 4.38 -17.90 11.30
N SER A 352 4.18 -17.00 10.35
CA SER A 352 5.25 -16.45 9.52
C SER A 352 5.84 -15.17 10.11
N ALA A 353 7.17 -15.06 10.12
CA ALA A 353 7.89 -13.82 10.39
C ALA A 353 8.07 -12.96 9.13
N ALA A 354 7.89 -13.53 7.94
CA ALA A 354 8.10 -12.84 6.68
C ALA A 354 7.32 -11.51 6.55
N PRO A 355 6.02 -11.40 6.91
CA PRO A 355 5.30 -10.13 6.84
C PRO A 355 5.92 -9.00 7.67
N LEU A 356 6.61 -9.33 8.76
CA LEU A 356 7.21 -8.34 9.66
C LEU A 356 8.47 -7.68 9.07
N VAL A 357 9.16 -8.35 8.14
CA VAL A 357 10.38 -7.82 7.51
C VAL A 357 10.10 -7.15 6.16
N MET A 358 8.95 -7.42 5.53
CA MET A 358 8.66 -7.01 4.14
C MET A 358 8.62 -5.50 3.96
N LYS A 359 8.04 -4.74 4.91
CA LYS A 359 8.00 -3.27 4.82
C LYS A 359 9.40 -2.69 4.79
N TYR A 360 10.27 -3.10 5.71
CA TYR A 360 11.67 -2.66 5.76
C TYR A 360 12.41 -3.01 4.47
N LEU A 361 12.39 -4.27 4.08
CA LEU A 361 13.10 -4.75 2.89
C LEU A 361 12.61 -4.07 1.61
N GLY A 362 11.29 -3.94 1.44
CA GLY A 362 10.70 -3.36 0.23
C GLY A 362 11.00 -1.86 0.08
N THR A 363 10.90 -1.09 1.17
CA THR A 363 11.15 0.36 1.10
C THR A 363 12.63 0.70 0.97
N GLU A 364 13.53 -0.07 1.60
CA GLU A 364 14.98 0.09 1.40
C GLU A 364 15.41 -0.34 -0.01
N ALA A 365 14.81 -1.40 -0.56
CA ALA A 365 15.07 -1.82 -1.94
C ALA A 365 14.60 -0.77 -2.97
N GLU A 366 13.44 -0.12 -2.74
CA GLU A 366 12.96 0.94 -3.63
C GLU A 366 13.85 2.19 -3.57
N LYS A 367 14.38 2.53 -2.38
CA LYS A 367 15.37 3.59 -2.22
C LYS A 367 16.65 3.24 -2.99
N THR A 368 17.19 2.04 -2.81
CA THR A 368 18.38 1.54 -3.52
C THR A 368 18.18 1.54 -5.03
N LYS A 369 17.02 1.06 -5.51
CA LYS A 369 16.64 1.09 -6.92
C LYS A 369 16.69 2.49 -7.51
N SER A 370 16.09 3.45 -6.80
CA SER A 370 16.02 4.84 -7.26
C SER A 370 17.41 5.49 -7.31
N GLU A 371 18.28 5.21 -6.33
CA GLU A 371 19.67 5.67 -6.32
C GLU A 371 20.47 5.05 -7.46
N LEU A 372 20.33 3.75 -7.67
CA LEU A 372 21.00 3.03 -8.76
C LEU A 372 20.56 3.53 -10.14
N LEU A 373 19.27 3.82 -10.33
CA LEU A 373 18.77 4.41 -11.59
C LEU A 373 19.40 5.76 -11.89
N LEU A 374 19.51 6.67 -10.91
CA LEU A 374 20.16 7.95 -11.10
C LEU A 374 21.65 7.78 -11.41
N ALA A 375 22.35 6.87 -10.73
CA ALA A 375 23.75 6.56 -11.00
C ALA A 375 23.95 6.02 -12.41
N ILE A 376 23.06 5.13 -12.89
CA ILE A 376 23.09 4.59 -14.26
C ILE A 376 22.80 5.68 -15.31
N MET A 377 21.85 6.57 -15.05
CA MET A 377 21.50 7.66 -15.97
C MET A 377 22.55 8.76 -16.02
N GLY A 378 23.41 8.88 -15.00
CA GLY A 378 24.42 9.92 -14.92
C GLY A 378 23.83 11.33 -15.04
N SER A 379 24.31 12.14 -15.98
CA SER A 379 23.81 13.51 -16.20
C SER A 379 22.32 13.57 -16.57
N GLN A 380 21.79 12.55 -17.24
CA GLN A 380 20.37 12.48 -17.59
C GLN A 380 19.48 12.25 -16.36
N GLY A 381 20.02 11.67 -15.28
CA GLY A 381 19.32 11.50 -14.01
C GLY A 381 19.23 12.78 -13.15
N LEU A 382 19.83 13.89 -13.59
CA LEU A 382 19.84 15.17 -12.85
C LEU A 382 18.78 16.17 -13.33
N GLY A 383 18.02 15.83 -14.37
CA GLY A 383 17.00 16.70 -14.97
C GLY A 383 15.81 16.91 -14.04
N TRP A 384 15.46 18.18 -13.77
CA TRP A 384 14.28 18.54 -13.00
C TRP A 384 13.11 18.98 -13.89
N GLU A 385 13.43 19.72 -14.96
CA GLU A 385 12.50 20.20 -15.97
C GLU A 385 13.24 20.51 -17.28
N GLY A 386 12.51 20.77 -18.37
CA GLY A 386 13.05 21.17 -19.66
C GLY A 386 13.07 20.06 -20.70
N ASP A 387 13.07 20.46 -21.97
CA ASP A 387 12.94 19.59 -23.15
C ASP A 387 14.19 18.73 -23.44
N ALA A 388 15.29 18.97 -22.73
CA ALA A 388 16.52 18.17 -22.84
C ALA A 388 16.39 16.79 -22.17
N PHE A 389 15.32 16.58 -21.39
CA PHE A 389 15.06 15.36 -20.63
C PHE A 389 13.75 14.73 -21.05
N THR A 390 13.71 13.42 -21.09
CA THR A 390 12.47 12.68 -21.30
C THR A 390 11.60 12.68 -20.04
N THR A 391 10.30 12.48 -20.20
CA THR A 391 9.38 12.33 -19.05
C THR A 391 9.84 11.25 -18.07
N GLU A 392 10.38 10.13 -18.58
CA GLU A 392 10.92 9.03 -17.78
C GLU A 392 12.11 9.46 -16.91
N GLU A 393 13.02 10.26 -17.45
CA GLU A 393 14.17 10.80 -16.72
C GLU A 393 13.72 11.75 -15.61
N LEU A 394 12.82 12.69 -15.93
CA LEU A 394 12.25 13.63 -14.97
C LEU A 394 11.48 12.89 -13.84
N ASP A 395 10.67 11.90 -14.18
CA ASP A 395 9.92 11.10 -13.22
C ASP A 395 10.84 10.26 -12.34
N THR A 396 11.95 9.74 -12.88
CA THR A 396 12.93 8.96 -12.11
C THR A 396 13.54 9.79 -10.99
N LEU A 397 13.93 11.05 -11.25
CA LEU A 397 14.46 11.93 -10.22
C LEU A 397 13.42 12.28 -9.14
N ARG A 398 12.18 12.56 -9.54
CA ARG A 398 11.07 12.82 -8.59
C ARG A 398 10.77 11.61 -7.72
N LEU A 399 10.78 10.41 -8.32
CA LEU A 399 10.60 9.16 -7.57
C LEU A 399 11.75 8.86 -6.62
N TRP A 400 13.00 9.18 -7.01
CA TRP A 400 14.14 9.13 -6.09
C TRP A 400 13.91 10.04 -4.88
N ALA A 401 13.47 11.28 -5.08
CA ALA A 401 13.16 12.19 -3.99
C ALA A 401 12.04 11.62 -3.08
N MET A 402 10.96 11.08 -3.66
CA MET A 402 9.86 10.47 -2.94
C MET A 402 10.26 9.17 -2.21
N SER A 403 11.21 8.40 -2.74
CA SER A 403 11.67 7.15 -2.12
C SER A 403 12.22 7.34 -0.70
N LYS A 404 12.74 8.54 -0.38
CA LYS A 404 13.21 8.89 0.97
C LYS A 404 12.06 8.91 1.98
N ALA A 405 10.89 9.40 1.58
CA ALA A 405 9.70 9.40 2.43
C ALA A 405 9.16 7.98 2.67
N MET A 406 9.31 7.07 1.73
CA MET A 406 8.82 5.68 1.84
C MET A 406 9.48 4.89 2.96
N THR A 407 10.74 5.20 3.30
CA THR A 407 11.44 4.58 4.43
C THR A 407 10.99 5.12 5.79
N ILE A 408 10.20 6.21 5.80
CA ILE A 408 9.67 6.87 7.01
C ILE A 408 8.18 6.53 7.19
N ALA A 409 7.38 6.63 6.13
CA ALA A 409 5.94 6.39 6.14
C ALA A 409 5.60 4.96 6.58
N GLY A 410 4.46 4.76 7.24
CA GLY A 410 4.03 3.44 7.73
C GLY A 410 4.95 2.83 8.81
N GLY A 411 5.69 3.67 9.53
CA GLY A 411 6.73 3.32 10.52
C GLY A 411 8.13 3.35 9.90
N SER A 412 9.01 4.17 10.48
CA SER A 412 10.37 4.35 9.95
C SER A 412 11.17 3.05 9.93
N SER A 413 12.23 3.01 9.13
CA SER A 413 13.14 1.85 9.06
C SER A 413 13.64 1.45 10.46
N GLU A 414 13.93 2.42 11.35
CA GLU A 414 14.36 2.17 12.73
C GLU A 414 13.25 1.53 13.56
N VAL A 415 12.00 2.01 13.41
CA VAL A 415 10.83 1.38 14.08
C VAL A 415 10.62 -0.04 13.59
N GLN A 416 10.75 -0.28 12.28
CA GLN A 416 10.64 -1.64 11.72
C GLN A 416 11.76 -2.56 12.22
N LEU A 417 12.99 -2.08 12.30
CA LEU A 417 14.11 -2.83 12.88
C LEU A 417 13.86 -3.19 14.35
N ASN A 418 13.28 -2.28 15.15
CA ASN A 418 12.86 -2.59 16.52
C ASN A 418 11.77 -3.67 16.58
N VAL A 419 10.79 -3.63 15.66
CA VAL A 419 9.75 -4.66 15.53
C VAL A 419 10.38 -6.03 15.18
N ILE A 420 11.33 -6.05 14.24
CA ILE A 420 12.06 -7.26 13.84
C ILE A 420 12.88 -7.79 15.01
N ALA A 421 13.67 -6.95 15.66
CA ALA A 421 14.48 -7.31 16.81
C ALA A 421 13.65 -7.98 17.91
N LYS A 422 12.49 -7.38 18.23
CA LYS A 422 11.60 -7.89 19.28
C LYS A 422 10.84 -9.15 18.89
N ASN A 423 10.21 -9.17 17.71
CA ASN A 423 9.19 -10.17 17.38
C ASN A 423 9.67 -11.26 16.43
N VAL A 424 10.85 -11.08 15.80
CA VAL A 424 11.46 -12.07 14.89
C VAL A 424 12.71 -12.67 15.52
N LEU A 425 13.58 -11.81 16.06
CA LEU A 425 14.85 -12.23 16.63
C LEU A 425 14.79 -12.47 18.15
N GLU A 426 13.69 -12.07 18.79
CA GLU A 426 13.45 -12.19 20.25
C GLU A 426 14.59 -11.63 21.10
N LEU A 427 15.24 -10.55 20.60
CA LEU A 427 16.36 -9.92 21.29
C LEU A 427 15.88 -9.24 22.59
N PRO A 428 16.73 -9.21 23.64
CA PRO A 428 16.44 -8.50 24.87
C PRO A 428 16.13 -7.01 24.58
N GLN A 429 15.07 -6.51 25.16
CA GLN A 429 14.81 -5.05 25.09
C GLN A 429 15.77 -4.36 26.07
N SER A 430 16.47 -3.33 25.60
CA SER A 430 17.20 -2.43 26.49
C SER A 430 16.18 -1.90 27.50
N GLY A 431 16.38 -2.20 28.77
CA GLY A 431 15.46 -1.89 29.83
C GLY A 431 15.09 -0.41 29.85
N GLY A 432 13.83 -0.14 29.52
CA GLY A 432 13.18 1.08 29.94
C GLY A 432 12.81 0.90 31.40
N ASN A 433 13.48 1.62 32.28
CA ASN A 433 13.06 1.81 33.65
C ASN A 433 11.72 2.52 33.68
#